data_6dce7fa727906462859bef56edc9f492
#
_entry.id   6dce7fa727906462859bef56edc9f492
#
_cell.length_a   1.000
_cell.length_b   1.000
_cell.length_c   1.000
_cell.angle_alpha   90.00
_cell.angle_beta   90.00
_cell.angle_gamma   90.00
#
_symmetry.space_group_name_H-M   'P 1'
#
loop_
_entity.id
_entity.type
_entity.pdbx_description
1 polymer ?
#
loop_
_entity_poly.entity_id
_entity_poly.type
_entity_poly.pdbx_seq_one_letter_code
_entity_poly.pdbx_strand_id
1 'polypeptide(L)'
;MPSAFLNGIDLVHDDTGGDGEPVVLVNGTAASRTTWRAHQTSALVDAGYRVVAPDNRGLPPNELPPGGITPEAMAADVAALIDHLGLAPCRIVGFSLGAVIVGELLLARPELVSQAVLMAGRARPDTFGSALNTARRDLYDSGMDVPASHRAVFSALCYLSPHTLRDPRAARDWIDVFTYAPGANGPGVRAQYDAMGDADRLPRFATIDVPLLCIGFADDVMVPPTATREIAERVPGARYTEIERAGHFGHLERPAEVNAALLGFFAEAPGRSTRCAHPGTALPGGSARRAHPTDAGRGAA
;
A
#
# COMPACT_ATOMS: atom_id res chain seq x y z
N MET A 1 -24.33 -6.53 1.91
CA MET A 1 -22.99 -5.94 1.79
C MET A 1 -23.02 -5.11 0.52
N PRO A 2 -22.62 -3.84 0.55
CA PRO A 2 -22.56 -3.05 -0.66
C PRO A 2 -21.52 -3.63 -1.64
N SER A 3 -21.86 -3.64 -2.92
CA SER A 3 -20.98 -4.01 -4.01
C SER A 3 -21.27 -3.13 -5.21
N ALA A 4 -20.29 -2.94 -6.07
CA ALA A 4 -20.41 -2.23 -7.33
C ALA A 4 -19.65 -2.97 -8.42
N PHE A 5 -20.24 -3.05 -9.63
CA PHE A 5 -19.55 -3.62 -10.77
C PHE A 5 -18.56 -2.58 -11.32
N LEU A 6 -17.29 -2.73 -11.00
CA LEU A 6 -16.20 -1.80 -11.31
C LEU A 6 -15.02 -2.54 -11.91
N ASN A 7 -14.42 -1.98 -12.94
CA ASN A 7 -13.22 -2.52 -13.56
C ASN A 7 -13.29 -4.03 -13.89
N GLY A 8 -14.51 -4.50 -14.27
CA GLY A 8 -14.78 -5.87 -14.69
C GLY A 8 -14.99 -6.89 -13.56
N ILE A 9 -15.15 -6.44 -12.30
CA ILE A 9 -15.46 -7.29 -11.16
C ILE A 9 -16.59 -6.70 -10.30
N ASP A 10 -17.30 -7.54 -9.55
CA ASP A 10 -18.21 -7.10 -8.49
C ASP A 10 -17.42 -6.78 -7.23
N LEU A 11 -16.96 -5.53 -7.10
CA LEU A 11 -16.14 -5.09 -5.98
C LEU A 11 -16.97 -4.92 -4.72
N VAL A 12 -16.80 -5.84 -3.78
CA VAL A 12 -17.45 -5.77 -2.46
C VAL A 12 -16.63 -4.86 -1.53
N HIS A 13 -17.34 -4.02 -0.79
CA HIS A 13 -16.70 -3.09 0.15
C HIS A 13 -17.55 -2.88 1.41
N ASP A 14 -16.92 -2.40 2.47
CA ASP A 14 -17.58 -1.78 3.60
C ASP A 14 -17.54 -0.26 3.41
N ASP A 15 -18.59 0.41 3.87
CA ASP A 15 -18.69 1.87 3.91
C ASP A 15 -19.45 2.24 5.18
N THR A 16 -18.82 3.01 6.05
CA THR A 16 -19.45 3.47 7.29
C THR A 16 -20.45 4.59 7.06
N GLY A 17 -20.46 5.19 5.86
CA GLY A 17 -21.28 6.36 5.60
C GLY A 17 -20.84 7.60 6.39
N GLY A 18 -21.70 8.62 6.38
CA GLY A 18 -21.47 9.89 7.07
C GLY A 18 -20.78 10.95 6.20
N ASP A 19 -20.71 12.18 6.74
CA ASP A 19 -20.16 13.36 6.05
C ASP A 19 -18.70 13.65 6.39
N GLY A 20 -18.05 12.72 7.13
CA GLY A 20 -16.63 12.84 7.50
C GLY A 20 -15.71 12.74 6.29
N GLU A 21 -14.50 13.31 6.41
CA GLU A 21 -13.49 13.15 5.36
C GLU A 21 -13.20 11.66 5.12
N PRO A 22 -13.14 11.22 3.84
CA PRO A 22 -13.04 9.81 3.52
C PRO A 22 -11.63 9.24 3.76
N VAL A 23 -11.58 8.04 4.32
CA VAL A 23 -10.38 7.21 4.46
C VAL A 23 -10.63 5.86 3.80
N VAL A 24 -9.80 5.49 2.83
CA VAL A 24 -9.87 4.19 2.16
C VAL A 24 -8.82 3.25 2.75
N LEU A 25 -9.22 2.03 3.16
CA LEU A 25 -8.34 1.02 3.76
C LEU A 25 -8.15 -0.16 2.82
N VAL A 26 -6.95 -0.33 2.26
CA VAL A 26 -6.59 -1.39 1.30
C VAL A 26 -5.78 -2.47 1.99
N ASN A 27 -6.30 -3.70 1.99
CA ASN A 27 -5.74 -4.81 2.76
C ASN A 27 -4.63 -5.58 2.00
N GLY A 28 -3.94 -6.45 2.74
CA GLY A 28 -2.89 -7.32 2.23
C GLY A 28 -3.41 -8.55 1.49
N THR A 29 -2.49 -9.44 1.09
CA THR A 29 -2.77 -10.72 0.42
C THR A 29 -3.69 -11.57 1.28
N ALA A 30 -4.72 -12.16 0.66
CA ALA A 30 -5.69 -13.07 1.29
C ALA A 30 -6.46 -12.50 2.49
N ALA A 31 -6.32 -11.21 2.78
CA ALA A 31 -6.97 -10.56 3.91
C ALA A 31 -8.24 -9.84 3.48
N SER A 32 -9.35 -10.13 4.19
CA SER A 32 -10.64 -9.49 3.96
C SER A 32 -10.70 -8.10 4.61
N ARG A 33 -11.51 -7.21 4.02
CA ARG A 33 -11.86 -5.90 4.56
C ARG A 33 -12.29 -5.93 6.02
N THR A 34 -12.88 -7.05 6.47
CA THR A 34 -13.38 -7.21 7.84
C THR A 34 -12.27 -7.17 8.89
N THR A 35 -11.01 -7.40 8.50
CA THR A 35 -9.84 -7.29 9.39
C THR A 35 -9.72 -5.90 9.99
N TRP A 36 -10.04 -4.85 9.24
CA TRP A 36 -9.98 -3.46 9.70
C TRP A 36 -11.00 -3.11 10.78
N ARG A 37 -12.14 -3.87 10.83
CA ARG A 37 -13.22 -3.63 11.79
C ARG A 37 -12.79 -3.82 13.24
N ALA A 38 -11.78 -4.65 13.48
CA ALA A 38 -11.33 -4.95 14.83
C ALA A 38 -10.79 -3.71 15.57
N HIS A 39 -10.09 -2.81 14.85
CA HIS A 39 -9.38 -1.70 15.50
C HIS A 39 -9.38 -0.40 14.69
N GLN A 40 -8.99 -0.44 13.40
CA GLN A 40 -8.74 0.78 12.63
C GLN A 40 -10.03 1.49 12.24
N THR A 41 -11.05 0.74 11.78
CA THR A 41 -12.33 1.33 11.38
C THR A 41 -12.98 2.08 12.52
N SER A 42 -13.08 1.49 13.73
CA SER A 42 -13.69 2.16 14.87
C SER A 42 -12.91 3.41 15.28
N ALA A 43 -11.59 3.33 15.37
CA ALA A 43 -10.75 4.47 15.76
C ALA A 43 -10.87 5.65 14.78
N LEU A 44 -10.95 5.38 13.48
CA LEU A 44 -11.13 6.40 12.45
C LEU A 44 -12.54 7.00 12.48
N VAL A 45 -13.58 6.18 12.67
CA VAL A 45 -14.97 6.65 12.81
C VAL A 45 -15.12 7.50 14.07
N ASP A 46 -14.57 7.08 15.21
CA ASP A 46 -14.58 7.85 16.46
C ASP A 46 -13.87 9.20 16.32
N ALA A 47 -12.88 9.29 15.41
CA ALA A 47 -12.21 10.54 15.05
C ALA A 47 -12.95 11.37 13.99
N GLY A 48 -14.14 10.95 13.54
CA GLY A 48 -15.00 11.69 12.62
C GLY A 48 -14.76 11.41 11.12
N TYR A 49 -14.00 10.37 10.76
CA TYR A 49 -13.78 9.99 9.36
C TYR A 49 -14.88 9.06 8.84
N ARG A 50 -15.21 9.15 7.54
CA ARG A 50 -15.92 8.11 6.81
C ARG A 50 -14.93 7.07 6.33
N VAL A 51 -15.13 5.80 6.65
CA VAL A 51 -14.20 4.72 6.32
C VAL A 51 -14.79 3.82 5.24
N VAL A 52 -14.02 3.60 4.19
CA VAL A 52 -14.35 2.68 3.09
C VAL A 52 -13.25 1.63 2.98
N ALA A 53 -13.62 0.35 2.94
CA ALA A 53 -12.67 -0.75 2.83
C ALA A 53 -13.13 -1.77 1.79
N PRO A 54 -12.49 -1.86 0.61
CA PRO A 54 -12.79 -2.92 -0.36
C PRO A 54 -12.10 -4.24 0.00
N ASP A 55 -12.69 -5.36 -0.48
CA ASP A 55 -11.94 -6.59 -0.67
C ASP A 55 -11.16 -6.52 -1.98
N ASN A 56 -9.92 -6.96 -1.96
CA ASN A 56 -9.12 -7.01 -3.17
C ASN A 56 -9.67 -8.04 -4.17
N ARG A 57 -9.46 -7.80 -5.49
CA ARG A 57 -9.82 -8.77 -6.53
C ARG A 57 -9.20 -10.14 -6.25
N GLY A 58 -9.93 -11.21 -6.58
CA GLY A 58 -9.54 -12.59 -6.31
C GLY A 58 -9.88 -13.10 -4.91
N LEU A 59 -10.42 -12.25 -4.01
CA LEU A 59 -11.02 -12.71 -2.76
C LEU A 59 -12.52 -12.96 -2.97
N PRO A 60 -13.06 -14.10 -2.54
CA PRO A 60 -14.51 -14.31 -2.58
C PRO A 60 -15.27 -13.22 -1.79
N PRO A 61 -16.36 -12.68 -2.32
CA PRO A 61 -17.01 -13.04 -3.59
C PRO A 61 -16.45 -12.34 -4.83
N ASN A 62 -15.40 -11.52 -4.72
CA ASN A 62 -14.79 -10.87 -5.88
C ASN A 62 -14.11 -11.93 -6.76
N GLU A 63 -14.54 -12.04 -8.00
CA GLU A 63 -14.04 -13.04 -8.93
C GLU A 63 -12.61 -12.75 -9.37
N LEU A 64 -11.92 -13.81 -9.83
CA LEU A 64 -10.65 -13.68 -10.52
C LEU A 64 -10.94 -13.34 -11.99
N PRO A 65 -10.66 -12.10 -12.43
CA PRO A 65 -10.92 -11.72 -13.82
C PRO A 65 -9.99 -12.45 -14.80
N PRO A 66 -10.41 -12.61 -16.07
CA PRO A 66 -9.52 -13.04 -17.13
C PRO A 66 -8.28 -12.12 -17.22
N GLY A 67 -7.08 -12.71 -17.31
CA GLY A 67 -5.82 -11.95 -17.36
C GLY A 67 -5.10 -11.82 -16.01
N GLY A 68 -5.67 -12.39 -14.94
CA GLY A 68 -4.98 -12.49 -13.66
C GLY A 68 -5.05 -11.23 -12.78
N ILE A 69 -4.08 -11.14 -11.87
CA ILE A 69 -4.01 -10.08 -10.85
C ILE A 69 -2.64 -9.41 -10.93
N THR A 70 -2.63 -8.09 -11.07
CA THR A 70 -1.43 -7.27 -10.94
C THR A 70 -1.68 -6.10 -9.98
N PRO A 71 -0.66 -5.52 -9.33
CA PRO A 71 -0.83 -4.37 -8.46
C PRO A 71 -1.46 -3.17 -9.18
N GLU A 72 -1.12 -2.96 -10.46
CA GLU A 72 -1.68 -1.90 -11.29
C GLU A 72 -3.18 -2.09 -11.55
N ALA A 73 -3.61 -3.33 -11.82
CA ALA A 73 -5.02 -3.65 -11.98
C ALA A 73 -5.80 -3.49 -10.67
N MET A 74 -5.19 -3.88 -9.54
CA MET A 74 -5.77 -3.69 -8.21
C MET A 74 -5.84 -2.20 -7.83
N ALA A 75 -4.84 -1.40 -8.20
CA ALA A 75 -4.87 0.04 -8.04
C ALA A 75 -6.00 0.70 -8.86
N ALA A 76 -6.23 0.20 -10.08
CA ALA A 76 -7.35 0.65 -10.91
C ALA A 76 -8.72 0.31 -10.29
N ASP A 77 -8.85 -0.82 -9.55
CA ASP A 77 -10.08 -1.14 -8.80
C ASP A 77 -10.34 -0.13 -7.70
N VAL A 78 -9.28 0.20 -6.93
CA VAL A 78 -9.36 1.19 -5.84
C VAL A 78 -9.70 2.56 -6.42
N ALA A 79 -9.06 2.97 -7.53
CA ALA A 79 -9.38 4.22 -8.21
C ALA A 79 -10.85 4.28 -8.67
N ALA A 80 -11.34 3.20 -9.29
CA ALA A 80 -12.72 3.11 -9.74
C ALA A 80 -13.73 3.19 -8.57
N LEU A 81 -13.39 2.60 -7.41
CA LEU A 81 -14.21 2.71 -6.20
C LEU A 81 -14.23 4.15 -5.66
N ILE A 82 -13.08 4.82 -5.60
CA ILE A 82 -12.97 6.22 -5.15
C ILE A 82 -13.81 7.12 -6.05
N ASP A 83 -13.69 6.96 -7.37
CA ASP A 83 -14.48 7.72 -8.36
C ASP A 83 -15.97 7.43 -8.24
N HIS A 84 -16.37 6.14 -8.12
CA HIS A 84 -17.77 5.70 -8.01
C HIS A 84 -18.48 6.26 -6.79
N LEU A 85 -17.79 6.30 -5.65
CA LEU A 85 -18.35 6.81 -4.39
C LEU A 85 -18.14 8.32 -4.19
N GLY A 86 -17.47 9.00 -5.12
CA GLY A 86 -17.19 10.44 -5.04
C GLY A 86 -16.32 10.82 -3.85
N LEU A 87 -15.30 10.01 -3.52
CA LEU A 87 -14.48 10.19 -2.32
C LEU A 87 -13.26 11.12 -2.53
N ALA A 88 -12.94 11.48 -3.78
CA ALA A 88 -11.72 12.22 -4.08
C ALA A 88 -11.82 13.71 -3.68
N PRO A 89 -10.72 14.31 -3.16
CA PRO A 89 -9.52 13.61 -2.72
C PRO A 89 -9.70 12.95 -1.34
N CYS A 90 -9.28 11.69 -1.18
CA CYS A 90 -9.40 10.94 0.06
C CYS A 90 -8.05 10.69 0.73
N ARG A 91 -8.07 10.30 2.02
CA ARG A 91 -6.95 9.65 2.69
C ARG A 91 -6.94 8.17 2.35
N ILE A 92 -5.76 7.56 2.30
CA ILE A 92 -5.67 6.14 1.98
C ILE A 92 -4.62 5.43 2.84
N VAL A 93 -4.93 4.21 3.26
CA VAL A 93 -4.02 3.34 4.00
C VAL A 93 -3.87 2.03 3.24
N GLY A 94 -2.65 1.62 2.95
CA GLY A 94 -2.35 0.32 2.36
C GLY A 94 -1.52 -0.54 3.32
N PHE A 95 -1.91 -1.80 3.49
CA PHE A 95 -1.18 -2.77 4.31
C PHE A 95 -0.62 -3.91 3.45
N SER A 96 0.68 -4.23 3.59
CA SER A 96 1.34 -5.34 2.90
C SER A 96 1.18 -5.23 1.37
N LEU A 97 0.50 -6.17 0.68
CA LEU A 97 0.13 -6.04 -0.73
C LEU A 97 -0.67 -4.74 -0.98
N GLY A 98 -1.54 -4.34 -0.03
CA GLY A 98 -2.25 -3.07 -0.10
C GLY A 98 -1.34 -1.85 -0.16
N ALA A 99 -0.17 -1.90 0.48
CA ALA A 99 0.82 -0.83 0.37
C ALA A 99 1.41 -0.73 -1.04
N VAL A 100 1.59 -1.85 -1.73
CA VAL A 100 2.03 -1.87 -3.13
C VAL A 100 0.94 -1.34 -4.05
N ILE A 101 -0.32 -1.76 -3.83
CA ILE A 101 -1.50 -1.27 -4.57
C ILE A 101 -1.63 0.25 -4.43
N VAL A 102 -1.53 0.76 -3.21
CA VAL A 102 -1.59 2.21 -2.95
C VAL A 102 -0.40 2.92 -3.62
N GLY A 103 0.81 2.34 -3.56
CA GLY A 103 1.97 2.89 -4.28
C GLY A 103 1.71 3.04 -5.78
N GLU A 104 1.13 2.04 -6.45
CA GLU A 104 0.76 2.12 -7.87
C GLU A 104 -0.37 3.14 -8.10
N LEU A 105 -1.33 3.26 -7.19
CA LEU A 105 -2.37 4.28 -7.25
C LEU A 105 -1.77 5.70 -7.19
N LEU A 106 -0.83 5.94 -6.27
CA LEU A 106 -0.16 7.24 -6.15
C LEU A 106 0.65 7.63 -7.39
N LEU A 107 1.15 6.64 -8.13
CA LEU A 107 1.85 6.86 -9.40
C LEU A 107 0.87 7.14 -10.57
N ALA A 108 -0.29 6.46 -10.57
CA ALA A 108 -1.23 6.51 -11.68
C ALA A 108 -2.27 7.64 -11.54
N ARG A 109 -2.78 7.88 -10.33
CA ARG A 109 -3.91 8.77 -10.02
C ARG A 109 -3.66 9.57 -8.72
N PRO A 110 -2.53 10.33 -8.60
CA PRO A 110 -2.20 11.06 -7.38
C PRO A 110 -3.28 12.07 -6.95
N GLU A 111 -4.06 12.59 -7.90
CA GLU A 111 -5.13 13.54 -7.64
C GLU A 111 -6.29 12.99 -6.81
N LEU A 112 -6.42 11.66 -6.74
CA LEU A 112 -7.44 11.01 -5.91
C LEU A 112 -7.09 11.00 -4.42
N VAL A 113 -5.82 11.30 -4.06
CA VAL A 113 -5.31 11.08 -2.70
C VAL A 113 -4.76 12.37 -2.10
N SER A 114 -5.26 12.72 -0.91
CA SER A 114 -4.78 13.87 -0.13
C SER A 114 -3.61 13.52 0.79
N GLN A 115 -3.63 12.34 1.41
CA GLN A 115 -2.59 11.79 2.27
C GLN A 115 -2.58 10.26 2.18
N ALA A 116 -1.40 9.64 2.18
CA ALA A 116 -1.27 8.19 2.10
C ALA A 116 -0.44 7.60 3.25
N VAL A 117 -0.80 6.39 3.68
CA VAL A 117 -0.02 5.60 4.63
C VAL A 117 0.28 4.23 4.03
N LEU A 118 1.54 3.83 4.03
CA LEU A 118 1.99 2.50 3.63
C LEU A 118 2.50 1.73 4.84
N MET A 119 1.79 0.68 5.25
CA MET A 119 2.16 -0.17 6.38
C MET A 119 2.74 -1.50 5.90
N ALA A 120 3.87 -1.91 6.45
CA ALA A 120 4.55 -3.16 6.11
C ALA A 120 4.67 -3.35 4.58
N GLY A 121 5.01 -2.27 3.87
CA GLY A 121 5.14 -2.22 2.42
C GLY A 121 6.57 -2.46 1.95
N ARG A 122 6.72 -3.00 0.75
CA ARG A 122 8.00 -3.07 0.03
C ARG A 122 7.82 -2.60 -1.40
N ALA A 123 8.85 -1.95 -1.95
CA ALA A 123 8.83 -1.47 -3.35
C ALA A 123 9.58 -2.39 -4.31
N ARG A 124 10.36 -3.34 -3.80
CA ARG A 124 11.13 -4.31 -4.59
C ARG A 124 11.11 -5.70 -3.96
N PRO A 125 11.34 -6.76 -4.74
CA PRO A 125 11.43 -8.11 -4.21
C PRO A 125 12.63 -8.24 -3.26
N ASP A 126 12.48 -9.09 -2.25
CA ASP A 126 13.57 -9.57 -1.41
C ASP A 126 13.64 -11.10 -1.47
N THR A 127 14.80 -11.66 -1.12
CA THR A 127 15.04 -13.10 -1.23
C THR A 127 14.07 -13.93 -0.41
N PHE A 128 13.84 -13.55 0.87
CA PHE A 128 12.98 -14.32 1.76
C PHE A 128 11.51 -14.22 1.36
N GLY A 129 11.01 -13.01 1.09
CA GLY A 129 9.63 -12.80 0.66
C GLY A 129 9.31 -13.49 -0.66
N SER A 130 10.25 -13.52 -1.61
CA SER A 130 10.11 -14.25 -2.87
C SER A 130 10.06 -15.77 -2.64
N ALA A 131 10.94 -16.30 -1.79
CA ALA A 131 10.93 -17.73 -1.41
C ALA A 131 9.64 -18.12 -0.70
N LEU A 132 9.15 -17.28 0.22
CA LEU A 132 7.90 -17.52 0.95
C LEU A 132 6.69 -17.53 0.01
N ASN A 133 6.62 -16.61 -0.94
CA ASN A 133 5.56 -16.60 -1.94
C ASN A 133 5.63 -17.85 -2.84
N THR A 134 6.82 -18.27 -3.24
CA THR A 134 7.02 -19.52 -3.99
C THR A 134 6.53 -20.72 -3.19
N ALA A 135 6.94 -20.86 -1.92
CA ALA A 135 6.50 -21.96 -1.07
C ALA A 135 4.97 -22.01 -0.88
N ARG A 136 4.32 -20.84 -0.78
CA ARG A 136 2.85 -20.77 -0.69
C ARG A 136 2.16 -21.18 -1.98
N ARG A 137 2.71 -20.80 -3.13
CA ARG A 137 2.19 -21.24 -4.45
C ARG A 137 2.35 -22.75 -4.62
N ASP A 138 3.54 -23.27 -4.34
CA ASP A 138 3.83 -24.70 -4.46
C ASP A 138 2.92 -25.52 -3.54
N LEU A 139 2.68 -25.04 -2.33
CA LEU A 139 1.74 -25.68 -1.41
C LEU A 139 0.32 -25.71 -1.99
N TYR A 140 -0.16 -24.57 -2.50
CA TYR A 140 -1.48 -24.49 -3.14
C TYR A 140 -1.57 -25.45 -4.36
N ASP A 141 -0.57 -25.37 -5.25
CA ASP A 141 -0.53 -26.12 -6.52
C ASP A 141 -0.36 -27.62 -6.28
N SER A 142 0.22 -28.04 -5.13
CA SER A 142 0.32 -29.45 -4.75
C SER A 142 -1.01 -30.09 -4.36
N GLY A 143 -2.04 -29.29 -4.05
CA GLY A 143 -3.32 -29.78 -3.53
C GLY A 143 -3.22 -30.44 -2.15
N MET A 144 -2.07 -30.32 -1.45
CA MET A 144 -1.86 -30.94 -0.14
C MET A 144 -2.73 -30.24 0.93
N ASP A 145 -3.46 -31.05 1.70
CA ASP A 145 -4.18 -30.54 2.87
C ASP A 145 -3.24 -30.49 4.08
N VAL A 146 -3.02 -29.27 4.56
CA VAL A 146 -2.15 -29.01 5.73
C VAL A 146 -3.00 -29.04 7.00
N PRO A 147 -2.63 -29.85 8.02
CA PRO A 147 -3.34 -29.88 9.30
C PRO A 147 -3.53 -28.47 9.87
N ALA A 148 -4.73 -28.20 10.41
CA ALA A 148 -5.09 -26.87 10.93
C ALA A 148 -4.09 -26.38 11.99
N SER A 149 -3.61 -27.28 12.87
CA SER A 149 -2.60 -26.95 13.88
C SER A 149 -1.26 -26.51 13.29
N HIS A 150 -0.79 -27.18 12.22
CA HIS A 150 0.44 -26.79 11.53
C HIS A 150 0.26 -25.43 10.86
N ARG A 151 -0.86 -25.23 10.14
CA ARG A 151 -1.18 -23.96 9.50
C ARG A 151 -1.24 -22.81 10.50
N ALA A 152 -1.89 -23.01 11.66
CA ALA A 152 -2.00 -22.02 12.71
C ALA A 152 -0.63 -21.60 13.27
N VAL A 153 0.21 -22.56 13.60
CA VAL A 153 1.57 -22.30 14.13
C VAL A 153 2.43 -21.61 13.08
N PHE A 154 2.39 -22.08 11.83
CA PHE A 154 3.16 -21.42 10.74
C PHE A 154 2.69 -19.98 10.51
N SER A 155 1.38 -19.74 10.55
CA SER A 155 0.83 -18.37 10.48
C SER A 155 1.30 -17.52 11.66
N ALA A 156 1.26 -18.06 12.88
CA ALA A 156 1.75 -17.35 14.06
C ALA A 156 3.23 -16.94 13.93
N LEU A 157 4.07 -17.84 13.45
CA LEU A 157 5.50 -17.56 13.21
C LEU A 157 5.73 -16.48 12.12
N CYS A 158 4.90 -16.45 11.08
CA CYS A 158 5.03 -15.49 10.00
C CYS A 158 4.47 -14.11 10.35
N TYR A 159 3.38 -14.06 11.11
CA TYR A 159 2.59 -12.84 11.26
C TYR A 159 2.79 -12.12 12.60
N LEU A 160 3.25 -12.81 13.64
CA LEU A 160 3.28 -12.27 14.99
C LEU A 160 4.70 -12.01 15.49
N SER A 161 4.81 -10.99 16.34
CA SER A 161 6.02 -10.69 17.08
C SER A 161 6.41 -11.85 18.05
N PRO A 162 7.71 -12.14 18.21
CA PRO A 162 8.17 -13.03 19.27
C PRO A 162 7.72 -12.58 20.67
N HIS A 163 7.45 -11.31 20.89
CA HIS A 163 6.90 -10.81 22.15
C HIS A 163 5.48 -11.30 22.39
N THR A 164 4.63 -11.26 21.36
CA THR A 164 3.25 -11.79 21.41
C THR A 164 3.28 -13.32 21.62
N LEU A 165 4.17 -14.03 20.93
CA LEU A 165 4.28 -15.49 21.04
C LEU A 165 4.80 -15.96 22.40
N ARG A 166 5.54 -15.14 23.16
CA ARG A 166 6.02 -15.45 24.51
C ARG A 166 4.98 -15.16 25.60
N ASP A 167 3.94 -14.39 25.32
CA ASP A 167 2.81 -14.23 26.23
C ASP A 167 1.88 -15.45 26.09
N PRO A 168 1.71 -16.28 27.13
CA PRO A 168 0.95 -17.53 27.02
C PRO A 168 -0.53 -17.34 26.69
N ARG A 169 -1.10 -16.20 27.07
CA ARG A 169 -2.50 -15.87 26.77
C ARG A 169 -2.63 -15.40 25.33
N ALA A 170 -1.86 -14.39 24.94
CA ALA A 170 -1.88 -13.87 23.59
C ALA A 170 -1.54 -14.94 22.54
N ALA A 171 -0.53 -15.78 22.81
CA ALA A 171 -0.17 -16.87 21.91
C ALA A 171 -1.31 -17.87 21.72
N ARG A 172 -2.04 -18.24 22.80
CA ARG A 172 -3.21 -19.12 22.71
C ARG A 172 -4.31 -18.48 21.90
N ASP A 173 -4.69 -17.24 22.22
CA ASP A 173 -5.76 -16.52 21.56
C ASP A 173 -5.50 -16.42 20.03
N TRP A 174 -4.25 -16.10 19.63
CA TRP A 174 -3.86 -16.02 18.23
C TRP A 174 -3.82 -17.37 17.52
N ILE A 175 -3.34 -18.45 18.19
CA ILE A 175 -3.37 -19.81 17.63
C ILE A 175 -4.82 -20.25 17.39
N ASP A 176 -5.73 -19.94 18.31
CA ASP A 176 -7.16 -20.22 18.14
C ASP A 176 -7.72 -19.43 16.94
N VAL A 177 -7.39 -18.14 16.79
CA VAL A 177 -7.78 -17.35 15.63
C VAL A 177 -7.32 -18.02 14.34
N PHE A 178 -6.04 -18.38 14.22
CA PHE A 178 -5.51 -19.01 13.00
C PHE A 178 -6.03 -20.44 12.77
N THR A 179 -6.47 -21.12 13.81
CA THR A 179 -7.06 -22.46 13.69
C THR A 179 -8.49 -22.39 13.17
N TYR A 180 -9.31 -21.49 13.72
CA TYR A 180 -10.77 -21.45 13.49
C TYR A 180 -11.20 -20.40 12.44
N ALA A 181 -10.35 -19.42 12.15
CA ALA A 181 -10.55 -18.48 11.07
C ALA A 181 -9.49 -18.71 9.99
N PRO A 182 -9.61 -19.77 9.19
CA PRO A 182 -8.67 -20.02 8.11
C PRO A 182 -8.75 -18.82 7.15
N GLY A 183 -7.58 -18.29 6.77
CA GLY A 183 -7.49 -17.24 5.77
C GLY A 183 -8.18 -17.69 4.47
N ALA A 184 -8.51 -16.71 3.63
CA ALA A 184 -9.06 -17.00 2.31
C ALA A 184 -8.09 -17.93 1.54
N ASN A 185 -8.67 -18.89 0.84
CA ASN A 185 -7.95 -19.82 -0.03
C ASN A 185 -8.69 -19.85 -1.38
N GLY A 186 -7.98 -20.25 -2.43
CA GLY A 186 -8.59 -20.38 -3.74
C GLY A 186 -7.71 -19.83 -4.86
N PRO A 187 -8.15 -19.95 -6.11
CA PRO A 187 -7.35 -19.54 -7.28
C PRO A 187 -7.01 -18.04 -7.26
N GLY A 188 -7.89 -17.19 -6.74
CA GLY A 188 -7.64 -15.76 -6.63
C GLY A 188 -6.54 -15.43 -5.60
N VAL A 189 -6.54 -16.11 -4.45
CA VAL A 189 -5.46 -15.97 -3.45
C VAL A 189 -4.13 -16.46 -4.02
N ARG A 190 -4.15 -17.60 -4.72
CA ARG A 190 -2.99 -18.13 -5.45
C ARG A 190 -2.43 -17.07 -6.42
N ALA A 191 -3.31 -16.41 -7.18
CA ALA A 191 -2.92 -15.36 -8.11
C ALA A 191 -2.39 -14.09 -7.40
N GLN A 192 -2.88 -13.77 -6.20
CA GLN A 192 -2.34 -12.65 -5.41
C GLN A 192 -0.89 -12.90 -4.97
N TYR A 193 -0.45 -14.16 -4.77
CA TYR A 193 0.97 -14.46 -4.50
C TYR A 193 1.87 -14.17 -5.71
N ASP A 194 1.34 -14.23 -6.94
CA ASP A 194 2.05 -13.85 -8.15
C ASP A 194 2.07 -12.32 -8.37
N ALA A 195 1.06 -11.62 -7.85
CA ALA A 195 0.86 -10.18 -8.13
C ALA A 195 2.05 -9.30 -7.74
N MET A 196 2.81 -9.68 -6.69
CA MET A 196 3.99 -8.91 -6.28
C MET A 196 5.06 -8.85 -7.38
N GLY A 197 5.23 -9.93 -8.18
CA GLY A 197 6.20 -10.01 -9.26
C GLY A 197 7.64 -9.69 -8.82
N ASP A 198 8.52 -9.55 -9.83
CA ASP A 198 9.93 -9.23 -9.62
C ASP A 198 10.27 -7.75 -9.92
N ALA A 199 9.26 -6.90 -10.09
CA ALA A 199 9.46 -5.51 -10.45
C ALA A 199 10.06 -4.69 -9.30
N ASP A 200 11.17 -3.98 -9.59
CA ASP A 200 11.69 -2.92 -8.71
C ASP A 200 10.90 -1.62 -8.97
N ARG A 201 10.03 -1.26 -8.03
CA ARG A 201 9.19 -0.05 -8.07
C ARG A 201 9.86 1.15 -7.44
N LEU A 202 10.93 0.93 -6.68
CA LEU A 202 11.57 1.97 -5.89
C LEU A 202 12.03 3.19 -6.71
N PRO A 203 12.60 3.03 -7.94
CA PRO A 203 12.94 4.20 -8.76
C PRO A 203 11.72 5.06 -9.14
N ARG A 204 10.56 4.43 -9.41
CA ARG A 204 9.32 5.13 -9.76
C ARG A 204 8.73 5.86 -8.55
N PHE A 205 8.87 5.32 -7.35
CA PHE A 205 8.35 5.94 -6.13
C PHE A 205 8.98 7.30 -5.82
N ALA A 206 10.18 7.59 -6.36
CA ALA A 206 10.79 8.92 -6.26
C ALA A 206 9.95 10.05 -6.89
N THR A 207 8.96 9.71 -7.71
CA THR A 207 8.06 10.69 -8.35
C THR A 207 6.75 10.91 -7.60
N ILE A 208 6.51 10.18 -6.50
CA ILE A 208 5.33 10.38 -5.66
C ILE A 208 5.44 11.75 -4.97
N ASP A 209 4.39 12.56 -5.13
CA ASP A 209 4.30 13.93 -4.60
C ASP A 209 3.09 14.11 -3.67
N VAL A 210 2.59 13.00 -3.12
CA VAL A 210 1.51 12.98 -2.13
C VAL A 210 2.14 12.85 -0.74
N PRO A 211 1.68 13.61 0.28
CA PRO A 211 2.14 13.43 1.65
C PRO A 211 2.03 11.96 2.09
N LEU A 212 3.15 11.39 2.51
CA LEU A 212 3.28 9.95 2.75
C LEU A 212 3.85 9.66 4.14
N LEU A 213 3.21 8.75 4.87
CA LEU A 213 3.75 8.09 6.04
C LEU A 213 3.99 6.61 5.74
N CYS A 214 5.19 6.12 6.04
CA CYS A 214 5.52 4.70 6.01
C CYS A 214 5.59 4.16 7.45
N ILE A 215 4.88 3.06 7.73
CA ILE A 215 4.89 2.40 9.04
C ILE A 215 5.51 1.02 8.89
N GLY A 216 6.68 0.82 9.50
CA GLY A 216 7.34 -0.48 9.64
C GLY A 216 6.98 -1.14 10.97
N PHE A 217 7.09 -2.47 11.04
CA PHE A 217 6.92 -3.24 12.25
C PHE A 217 8.26 -3.92 12.62
N ALA A 218 8.74 -3.68 13.83
CA ALA A 218 10.12 -4.00 14.23
C ALA A 218 10.46 -5.50 14.13
N ASP A 219 9.48 -6.37 14.37
CA ASP A 219 9.64 -7.83 14.35
C ASP A 219 9.03 -8.50 13.10
N ASP A 220 8.73 -7.72 12.05
CA ASP A 220 8.16 -8.26 10.81
C ASP A 220 9.21 -9.04 10.02
N VAL A 221 9.03 -10.35 9.93
CA VAL A 221 9.91 -11.26 9.18
C VAL A 221 9.49 -11.39 7.71
N MET A 222 8.24 -11.02 7.35
CA MET A 222 7.72 -11.12 5.98
C MET A 222 8.07 -9.90 5.13
N VAL A 223 7.97 -8.73 5.74
CA VAL A 223 8.37 -7.44 5.16
C VAL A 223 9.21 -6.70 6.19
N PRO A 224 10.51 -6.94 6.22
CA PRO A 224 11.38 -6.32 7.21
C PRO A 224 11.19 -4.80 7.26
N PRO A 225 11.25 -4.15 8.44
CA PRO A 225 11.01 -2.72 8.58
C PRO A 225 11.95 -1.88 7.72
N THR A 226 13.13 -2.40 7.39
CA THR A 226 14.09 -1.79 6.44
C THR A 226 13.50 -1.61 5.04
N ALA A 227 12.67 -2.53 4.57
CA ALA A 227 12.03 -2.42 3.25
C ALA A 227 11.00 -1.28 3.21
N THR A 228 10.23 -1.12 4.30
CA THR A 228 9.28 -0.01 4.43
C THR A 228 9.99 1.33 4.63
N ARG A 229 11.10 1.34 5.37
CA ARG A 229 11.95 2.53 5.55
C ARG A 229 12.57 2.97 4.23
N GLU A 230 13.00 2.05 3.39
CA GLU A 230 13.56 2.34 2.07
C GLU A 230 12.56 3.09 1.16
N ILE A 231 11.26 2.80 1.27
CA ILE A 231 10.23 3.59 0.57
C ILE A 231 10.23 5.03 1.07
N ALA A 232 10.23 5.23 2.39
CA ALA A 232 10.22 6.57 2.98
C ALA A 232 11.48 7.38 2.59
N GLU A 233 12.64 6.74 2.56
CA GLU A 233 13.89 7.37 2.14
C GLU A 233 13.89 7.75 0.65
N ARG A 234 13.11 7.04 -0.16
CA ARG A 234 13.05 7.27 -1.61
C ARG A 234 12.04 8.34 -2.02
N VAL A 235 10.91 8.42 -1.32
CA VAL A 235 9.83 9.37 -1.63
C VAL A 235 10.14 10.73 -1.00
N PRO A 236 10.22 11.82 -1.77
CA PRO A 236 10.52 13.14 -1.23
C PRO A 236 9.50 13.59 -0.17
N GLY A 237 9.97 13.97 1.01
CA GLY A 237 9.10 14.44 2.10
C GLY A 237 8.31 13.34 2.82
N ALA A 238 8.49 12.07 2.48
CA ALA A 238 7.87 10.99 3.20
C ALA A 238 8.45 10.86 4.62
N ARG A 239 7.60 10.39 5.52
CA ARG A 239 7.94 10.14 6.93
C ARG A 239 7.98 8.65 7.20
N TYR A 240 8.76 8.25 8.20
CA TYR A 240 8.86 6.88 8.67
C TYR A 240 8.60 6.79 10.17
N THR A 241 7.82 5.78 10.55
CA THR A 241 7.61 5.39 11.95
C THR A 241 7.75 3.88 12.07
N GLU A 242 8.42 3.41 13.12
CA GLU A 242 8.54 1.99 13.43
C GLU A 242 7.75 1.68 14.70
N ILE A 243 6.94 0.62 14.63
CA ILE A 243 6.15 0.15 15.79
C ILE A 243 6.90 -1.04 16.40
N GLU A 244 7.34 -0.85 17.63
CA GLU A 244 8.08 -1.85 18.39
C GLU A 244 7.21 -3.04 18.79
N ARG A 245 7.84 -4.21 18.94
CA ARG A 245 7.18 -5.47 19.40
C ARG A 245 5.96 -5.84 18.54
N ALA A 246 6.04 -5.61 17.26
CA ALA A 246 4.99 -5.84 16.28
C ALA A 246 5.57 -6.69 15.14
N GLY A 247 4.91 -7.80 14.84
CA GLY A 247 5.16 -8.61 13.64
C GLY A 247 4.40 -8.08 12.43
N HIS A 248 4.26 -8.90 11.40
CA HIS A 248 3.56 -8.48 10.18
C HIS A 248 2.12 -7.99 10.43
N PHE A 249 1.43 -8.58 11.41
CA PHE A 249 0.10 -8.13 11.86
C PHE A 249 0.16 -7.02 12.92
N GLY A 250 1.18 -6.16 12.85
CA GLY A 250 1.39 -5.08 13.83
C GLY A 250 0.18 -4.18 14.04
N HIS A 251 -0.64 -3.95 13.03
CA HIS A 251 -1.88 -3.18 13.15
C HIS A 251 -2.96 -3.89 14.00
N LEU A 252 -2.84 -5.19 14.22
CA LEU A 252 -3.69 -5.98 15.11
C LEU A 252 -3.02 -6.29 16.45
N GLU A 253 -1.68 -6.38 16.51
CA GLU A 253 -0.92 -6.64 17.74
C GLU A 253 -0.72 -5.38 18.58
N ARG A 254 -0.59 -4.23 17.94
CA ARG A 254 -0.32 -2.90 18.53
C ARG A 254 -1.28 -1.85 17.98
N PRO A 255 -2.61 -2.09 18.08
CA PRO A 255 -3.60 -1.21 17.44
C PRO A 255 -3.57 0.22 17.99
N ALA A 256 -3.26 0.41 19.27
CA ALA A 256 -3.22 1.74 19.87
C ALA A 256 -2.12 2.61 19.27
N GLU A 257 -0.91 2.05 19.11
CA GLU A 257 0.25 2.74 18.55
C GLU A 257 0.05 3.01 17.05
N VAL A 258 -0.48 2.04 16.30
CA VAL A 258 -0.78 2.21 14.87
C VAL A 258 -1.87 3.26 14.67
N ASN A 259 -2.97 3.20 15.43
CA ASN A 259 -4.05 4.19 15.32
C ASN A 259 -3.58 5.60 15.71
N ALA A 260 -2.72 5.73 16.74
CA ALA A 260 -2.13 7.00 17.09
C ALA A 260 -1.26 7.58 15.96
N ALA A 261 -0.47 6.74 15.27
CA ALA A 261 0.34 7.16 14.13
C ALA A 261 -0.53 7.59 12.94
N LEU A 262 -1.60 6.84 12.63
CA LEU A 262 -2.56 7.17 11.57
C LEU A 262 -3.25 8.52 11.86
N LEU A 263 -3.86 8.64 13.02
CA LEU A 263 -4.62 9.82 13.41
C LEU A 263 -3.72 11.06 13.55
N GLY A 264 -2.51 10.90 14.10
CA GLY A 264 -1.54 11.98 14.19
C GLY A 264 -1.13 12.51 12.82
N PHE A 265 -0.89 11.62 11.85
CA PHE A 265 -0.55 12.00 10.49
C PHE A 265 -1.74 12.64 9.75
N PHE A 266 -2.94 12.12 9.93
CA PHE A 266 -4.15 12.65 9.27
C PHE A 266 -4.65 13.97 9.86
N ALA A 267 -4.33 14.28 11.12
CA ALA A 267 -4.66 15.56 11.73
C ALA A 267 -3.84 16.74 11.17
N GLU A 268 -2.71 16.45 10.54
CA GLU A 268 -1.92 17.48 9.88
C GLU A 268 -2.60 17.91 8.58
N ALA A 269 -2.63 19.23 8.33
CA ALA A 269 -3.14 19.73 7.05
C ALA A 269 -2.34 19.11 5.90
N PRO A 270 -2.96 18.62 4.82
CA PRO A 270 -2.24 18.06 3.69
C PRO A 270 -1.35 19.14 3.07
N GLY A 271 -0.09 19.18 3.50
CA GLY A 271 0.92 20.07 2.96
C GLY A 271 1.26 19.60 1.54
N ARG A 272 1.11 20.46 0.53
CA ARG A 272 1.76 20.20 -0.75
C ARG A 272 3.26 20.13 -0.48
N SER A 273 3.92 19.06 -0.92
CA SER A 273 5.38 19.00 -0.97
C SER A 273 5.85 20.27 -1.70
N THR A 274 6.57 21.14 -0.99
CA THR A 274 7.19 22.29 -1.63
C THR A 274 8.28 21.74 -2.52
N ARG A 275 7.98 21.55 -3.80
CA ARG A 275 9.04 21.39 -4.79
C ARG A 275 9.98 22.56 -4.60
N CYS A 276 11.19 22.31 -4.17
CA CYS A 276 12.28 23.26 -4.30
C CYS A 276 12.33 23.61 -5.78
N ALA A 277 11.84 24.79 -6.13
CA ALA A 277 12.07 25.36 -7.45
C ALA A 277 13.61 25.42 -7.61
N HIS A 278 14.14 24.58 -8.46
CA HIS A 278 15.52 24.73 -8.90
C HIS A 278 15.58 26.12 -9.50
N PRO A 279 16.46 27.02 -9.01
CA PRO A 279 16.67 28.29 -9.66
C PRO A 279 17.21 27.97 -11.06
N GLY A 280 16.37 28.26 -12.07
CA GLY A 280 16.74 28.13 -13.46
C GLY A 280 18.04 28.88 -13.69
N THR A 281 19.07 28.19 -14.16
CA THR A 281 20.28 28.79 -14.74
C THR A 281 19.83 29.65 -15.90
N ALA A 282 19.73 30.95 -15.66
CA ALA A 282 19.60 31.96 -16.71
C ALA A 282 20.88 31.90 -17.55
N LEU A 283 20.73 31.50 -18.79
CA LEU A 283 21.81 31.63 -19.78
C LEU A 283 22.11 33.11 -19.96
N PRO A 284 23.39 33.55 -19.92
CA PRO A 284 23.72 34.96 -20.14
C PRO A 284 23.41 35.35 -21.58
N GLY A 285 22.64 36.46 -21.74
CA GLY A 285 22.22 37.00 -23.00
C GLY A 285 23.41 37.37 -23.90
N GLY A 286 23.41 36.81 -25.10
CA GLY A 286 24.32 37.18 -26.16
C GLY A 286 24.02 38.63 -26.62
N SER A 287 25.01 39.50 -26.48
CA SER A 287 24.99 40.87 -26.96
C SER A 287 24.91 40.90 -28.48
N ALA A 288 23.86 41.56 -28.97
CA ALA A 288 23.75 41.92 -30.38
C ALA A 288 24.84 42.93 -30.78
N ARG A 289 25.77 42.53 -31.64
CA ARG A 289 26.65 43.44 -32.35
C ARG A 289 25.93 43.95 -33.62
N ARG A 290 25.76 45.24 -33.67
CA ARG A 290 25.31 46.01 -34.85
C ARG A 290 26.32 45.84 -35.99
N ALA A 291 25.83 45.54 -37.18
CA ALA A 291 26.55 45.66 -38.43
C ALA A 291 26.45 47.10 -38.94
N HIS A 292 27.56 47.68 -39.33
CA HIS A 292 27.63 48.85 -40.19
C HIS A 292 28.27 48.47 -41.54
N PRO A 293 27.80 49.05 -42.63
CA PRO A 293 28.22 48.68 -43.99
C PRO A 293 29.32 49.63 -44.51
N THR A 294 30.26 49.13 -45.25
CA THR A 294 31.03 49.82 -46.30
C THR A 294 31.68 48.73 -47.15
N ASP A 295 31.45 48.70 -48.35
CA ASP A 295 31.71 49.44 -49.57
C ASP A 295 32.83 48.76 -50.39
N ALA A 296 32.45 48.52 -51.64
CA ALA A 296 33.21 48.58 -52.88
C ALA A 296 34.53 47.72 -53.10
N GLY A 297 34.49 46.97 -54.15
CA GLY A 297 35.61 47.11 -55.06
C GLY A 297 36.14 45.86 -55.74
N ARG A 298 35.71 45.60 -57.00
CA ARG A 298 36.54 45.14 -58.16
C ARG A 298 37.47 43.94 -57.98
N GLY A 299 37.34 42.91 -58.78
CA GLY A 299 37.80 42.82 -60.12
C GLY A 299 38.38 41.45 -60.42
N ALA A 300 37.99 40.96 -61.55
CA ALA A 300 38.68 40.19 -62.57
C ALA A 300 39.61 38.98 -62.16
N ALA A 301 39.29 37.86 -62.59
CA ALA A 301 39.81 36.96 -63.62
C ALA A 301 39.19 35.57 -63.48
#